data_1e5ae4a329b6d0628f8ddc68c1a267fd
#
_entry.id   1e5ae4a329b6d0628f8ddc68c1a267fd
#
_cell.length_a   1.000
_cell.length_b   1.000
_cell.length_c   1.000
_cell.angle_alpha   90.00
_cell.angle_beta   90.00
_cell.angle_gamma   90.00
#
_symmetry.space_group_name_H-M   'P 1'
#
loop_
_entity.id
_entity.type
_entity.pdbx_description
1 polymer ?
#
loop_
_entity_poly.entity_id
_entity_poly.type
_entity_poly.pdbx_seq_one_letter_code
_entity_poly.pdbx_strand_id
1 'polypeptide(L)'
;MSWLSSFFSWLGEFFGTAANWSGPGGIPMRLLEHLEFSALALALAVVIAVPVGLLIGHTGRGEVIVVVSANLARALPTLGLLVMFVLLLGTASIWPVIIPLVLLSVPPILVNTYEGIRGVDPELRDAAYGMGLRGGQVLTRALVPVALPLILLGCRLSAIQVVATTTVAAYTGLGGLGRYVIDGFATKDYASVVGGSVLIVLFALVVQILFALAQRVAVSPGVSQRQKIR
;
A
#
# COMPACT_ATOMS: atom_id res chain seq x y z
N MET A 1 -30.49 20.55 13.37
CA MET A 1 -30.11 19.12 13.36
C MET A 1 -28.65 19.04 13.75
N SER A 2 -28.25 18.11 14.61
CA SER A 2 -26.83 17.95 14.92
C SER A 2 -26.11 17.35 13.71
N TRP A 3 -24.83 17.70 13.51
CA TRP A 3 -24.01 17.15 12.41
C TRP A 3 -24.00 15.60 12.40
N LEU A 4 -24.12 14.98 13.57
CA LEU A 4 -24.24 13.53 13.71
C LEU A 4 -25.52 12.98 13.07
N SER A 5 -26.67 13.62 13.29
CA SER A 5 -27.94 13.16 12.67
C SER A 5 -27.88 13.27 11.14
N SER A 6 -27.27 14.32 10.61
CA SER A 6 -27.06 14.47 9.17
C SER A 6 -26.13 13.39 8.60
N PHE A 7 -25.06 13.08 9.31
CA PHE A 7 -24.13 12.02 8.90
C PHE A 7 -24.83 10.65 8.77
N PHE A 8 -25.59 10.24 9.78
CA PHE A 8 -26.31 8.96 9.74
C PHE A 8 -27.43 8.96 8.72
N SER A 9 -28.09 10.09 8.49
CA SER A 9 -29.09 10.23 7.42
C SER A 9 -28.49 10.02 6.04
N TRP A 10 -27.35 10.69 5.72
CA TRP A 10 -26.64 10.53 4.45
C TRP A 10 -26.12 9.11 4.26
N LEU A 11 -25.61 8.49 5.33
CA LEU A 11 -25.15 7.11 5.28
C LEU A 11 -26.30 6.14 4.96
N GLY A 12 -27.44 6.32 5.63
CA GLY A 12 -28.66 5.53 5.37
C GLY A 12 -29.20 5.73 3.95
N GLU A 13 -29.20 6.96 3.45
CA GLU A 13 -29.58 7.29 2.08
C GLU A 13 -28.68 6.60 1.05
N PHE A 14 -27.34 6.71 1.21
CA PHE A 14 -26.39 6.12 0.29
C PHE A 14 -26.50 4.60 0.21
N PHE A 15 -26.51 3.91 1.34
CA PHE A 15 -26.58 2.44 1.36
C PHE A 15 -28.00 1.90 1.10
N GLY A 16 -29.06 2.69 1.36
CA GLY A 16 -30.43 2.35 1.08
C GLY A 16 -30.84 2.53 -0.38
N THR A 17 -30.08 3.30 -1.16
CA THR A 17 -30.37 3.54 -2.58
C THR A 17 -29.99 2.33 -3.42
N ALA A 18 -30.98 1.62 -3.99
CA ALA A 18 -30.76 0.41 -4.79
C ALA A 18 -29.84 0.64 -6.01
N ALA A 19 -29.90 1.83 -6.62
CA ALA A 19 -29.06 2.20 -7.76
C ALA A 19 -27.55 2.16 -7.41
N ASN A 20 -27.17 2.39 -6.15
CA ASN A 20 -25.77 2.33 -5.72
C ASN A 20 -25.21 0.89 -5.64
N TRP A 21 -26.05 -0.14 -5.74
CA TRP A 21 -25.62 -1.53 -5.65
C TRP A 21 -25.52 -2.22 -7.02
N SER A 22 -25.89 -1.55 -8.12
CA SER A 22 -25.97 -2.16 -9.45
C SER A 22 -25.40 -1.25 -10.54
N GLY A 23 -25.08 -1.87 -11.68
CA GLY A 23 -24.58 -1.16 -12.85
C GLY A 23 -23.09 -0.75 -12.77
N PRO A 24 -22.59 -0.07 -13.80
CA PRO A 24 -21.17 0.31 -13.92
C PRO A 24 -20.69 1.33 -12.87
N GLY A 25 -21.63 2.08 -12.28
CA GLY A 25 -21.37 3.04 -11.20
C GLY A 25 -21.61 2.47 -9.81
N GLY A 26 -22.07 1.22 -9.70
CA GLY A 26 -22.44 0.61 -8.42
C GLY A 26 -21.25 0.25 -7.53
N ILE A 27 -21.52 0.11 -6.23
CA ILE A 27 -20.50 -0.20 -5.20
C ILE A 27 -19.63 -1.42 -5.56
N PRO A 28 -20.20 -2.56 -6.01
CA PRO A 28 -19.39 -3.72 -6.35
C PRO A 28 -18.37 -3.44 -7.47
N MET A 29 -18.79 -2.73 -8.52
CA MET A 29 -17.91 -2.39 -9.64
C MET A 29 -16.84 -1.38 -9.22
N ARG A 30 -17.22 -0.33 -8.50
CA ARG A 30 -16.27 0.67 -7.98
C ARG A 30 -15.26 0.08 -7.00
N LEU A 31 -15.69 -0.91 -6.20
CA LEU A 31 -14.80 -1.63 -5.30
C LEU A 31 -13.80 -2.50 -6.09
N LEU A 32 -14.26 -3.19 -7.15
CA LEU A 32 -13.41 -4.01 -8.01
C LEU A 32 -12.34 -3.15 -8.70
N GLU A 33 -12.74 -2.04 -9.31
CA GLU A 33 -11.82 -1.09 -9.94
C GLU A 33 -10.78 -0.55 -8.93
N HIS A 34 -11.22 -0.20 -7.73
CA HIS A 34 -10.33 0.29 -6.67
C HIS A 34 -9.33 -0.78 -6.22
N LEU A 35 -9.79 -2.03 -6.09
CA LEU A 35 -8.95 -3.18 -5.79
C LEU A 35 -7.93 -3.44 -6.90
N GLU A 36 -8.37 -3.39 -8.17
CA GLU A 36 -7.50 -3.63 -9.33
C GLU A 36 -6.35 -2.61 -9.38
N PHE A 37 -6.64 -1.32 -9.28
CA PHE A 37 -5.61 -0.28 -9.29
C PHE A 37 -4.66 -0.40 -8.10
N SER A 38 -5.22 -0.63 -6.91
CA SER A 38 -4.43 -0.78 -5.69
C SER A 38 -3.54 -2.02 -5.72
N ALA A 39 -4.09 -3.17 -6.15
CA ALA A 39 -3.36 -4.43 -6.21
C ALA A 39 -2.25 -4.40 -7.27
N LEU A 40 -2.52 -3.83 -8.45
CA LEU A 40 -1.53 -3.69 -9.52
C LEU A 40 -0.37 -2.79 -9.07
N ALA A 41 -0.68 -1.63 -8.51
CA ALA A 41 0.35 -0.70 -8.03
C ALA A 41 1.20 -1.33 -6.92
N LEU A 42 0.58 -2.00 -5.95
CA LEU A 42 1.27 -2.68 -4.86
C LEU A 42 2.15 -3.84 -5.38
N ALA A 43 1.64 -4.65 -6.30
CA ALA A 43 2.39 -5.77 -6.87
C ALA A 43 3.65 -5.28 -7.60
N LEU A 44 3.53 -4.24 -8.43
CA LEU A 44 4.68 -3.65 -9.11
C LEU A 44 5.68 -3.06 -8.11
N ALA A 45 5.20 -2.36 -7.08
CA ALA A 45 6.06 -1.82 -6.03
C ALA A 45 6.82 -2.91 -5.26
N VAL A 46 6.16 -4.02 -4.92
CA VAL A 46 6.79 -5.18 -4.24
C VAL A 46 7.87 -5.81 -5.12
N VAL A 47 7.57 -6.04 -6.41
CA VAL A 47 8.51 -6.62 -7.38
C VAL A 47 9.77 -5.76 -7.55
N ILE A 48 9.66 -4.45 -7.41
CA ILE A 48 10.80 -3.51 -7.50
C ILE A 48 11.50 -3.40 -6.15
N ALA A 49 10.76 -3.07 -5.09
CA ALA A 49 11.33 -2.63 -3.82
C ALA A 49 11.93 -3.78 -3.00
N VAL A 50 11.29 -4.96 -3.00
CA VAL A 50 11.80 -6.09 -2.20
C VAL A 50 13.15 -6.57 -2.73
N PRO A 51 13.35 -6.90 -4.01
CA PRO A 51 14.68 -7.32 -4.50
C PRO A 51 15.77 -6.26 -4.26
N VAL A 52 15.45 -4.98 -4.51
CA VAL A 52 16.40 -3.88 -4.29
C VAL A 52 16.74 -3.76 -2.81
N GLY A 53 15.75 -3.80 -1.91
CA GLY A 53 15.96 -3.74 -0.46
C GLY A 53 16.77 -4.92 0.08
N LEU A 54 16.49 -6.14 -0.42
CA LEU A 54 17.27 -7.34 -0.08
C LEU A 54 18.73 -7.20 -0.52
N LEU A 55 18.96 -6.74 -1.75
CA LEU A 55 20.28 -6.58 -2.31
C LEU A 55 21.10 -5.53 -1.54
N ILE A 56 20.51 -4.36 -1.29
CA ILE A 56 21.18 -3.27 -0.54
C ILE A 56 21.43 -3.72 0.91
N GLY A 57 20.44 -4.32 1.57
CA GLY A 57 20.56 -4.80 2.95
C GLY A 57 21.60 -5.91 3.12
N HIS A 58 21.73 -6.79 2.13
CA HIS A 58 22.71 -7.89 2.15
C HIS A 58 24.13 -7.40 1.84
N THR A 59 24.30 -6.54 0.83
CA THR A 59 25.63 -6.09 0.37
C THR A 59 26.17 -4.89 1.13
N GLY A 60 25.31 -4.11 1.78
CA GLY A 60 25.64 -2.82 2.38
C GLY A 60 25.91 -1.70 1.35
N ARG A 61 25.79 -2.00 0.05
CA ARG A 61 26.04 -1.02 -1.03
C ARG A 61 24.74 -0.38 -1.48
N GLY A 62 24.74 0.95 -1.64
CA GLY A 62 23.57 1.69 -2.13
C GLY A 62 22.64 2.20 -1.02
N GLU A 63 23.07 2.28 0.23
CA GLU A 63 22.29 2.83 1.37
C GLU A 63 21.73 4.21 1.07
N VAL A 64 22.45 5.04 0.31
CA VAL A 64 21.98 6.36 -0.14
C VAL A 64 20.63 6.27 -0.88
N ILE A 65 20.42 5.20 -1.66
CA ILE A 65 19.14 5.00 -2.38
C ILE A 65 17.98 4.83 -1.37
N VAL A 66 18.23 4.11 -0.27
CA VAL A 66 17.22 3.90 0.79
C VAL A 66 16.88 5.23 1.47
N VAL A 67 17.91 5.99 1.86
CA VAL A 67 17.74 7.31 2.51
C VAL A 67 17.03 8.30 1.60
N VAL A 68 17.46 8.39 0.34
CA VAL A 68 16.84 9.29 -0.66
C VAL A 68 15.39 8.88 -0.91
N SER A 69 15.10 7.59 -1.07
CA SER A 69 13.72 7.13 -1.28
C SER A 69 12.81 7.45 -0.10
N ALA A 70 13.29 7.28 1.14
CA ALA A 70 12.54 7.61 2.34
C ALA A 70 12.19 9.11 2.42
N ASN A 71 13.11 9.98 2.00
CA ASN A 71 12.89 11.43 1.95
C ASN A 71 11.93 11.83 0.81
N LEU A 72 12.08 11.23 -0.37
CA LEU A 72 11.20 11.48 -1.50
C LEU A 72 9.74 11.13 -1.19
N ALA A 73 9.50 10.01 -0.50
CA ALA A 73 8.14 9.60 -0.11
C ALA A 73 7.38 10.66 0.71
N ARG A 74 8.12 11.48 1.46
CA ARG A 74 7.56 12.54 2.30
C ARG A 74 7.43 13.89 1.56
N ALA A 75 8.21 14.10 0.52
CA ALA A 75 8.28 15.37 -0.21
C ALA A 75 7.35 15.42 -1.43
N LEU A 76 6.98 14.27 -2.00
CA LEU A 76 6.23 14.23 -3.24
C LEU A 76 4.73 14.49 -3.01
N PRO A 77 4.15 15.56 -3.60
CA PRO A 77 2.72 15.81 -3.52
C PRO A 77 1.97 14.83 -4.43
N THR A 78 1.12 13.99 -3.85
CA THR A 78 0.38 12.93 -4.57
C THR A 78 -0.42 13.46 -5.75
N LEU A 79 -1.21 14.51 -5.53
CA LEU A 79 -1.98 15.16 -6.59
C LEU A 79 -1.08 15.76 -7.66
N GLY A 80 0.03 16.39 -7.27
CA GLY A 80 0.99 16.94 -8.21
C GLY A 80 1.59 15.90 -9.13
N LEU A 81 1.97 14.73 -8.57
CA LEU A 81 2.45 13.60 -9.37
C LEU A 81 1.38 13.09 -10.34
N LEU A 82 0.14 12.90 -9.85
CA LEU A 82 -0.95 12.45 -10.70
C LEU A 82 -1.16 13.40 -11.89
N VAL A 83 -1.31 14.69 -11.61
CA VAL A 83 -1.54 15.71 -12.67
C VAL A 83 -0.38 15.72 -13.64
N MET A 84 0.87 15.66 -13.17
CA MET A 84 2.05 15.60 -14.03
C MET A 84 2.00 14.40 -14.97
N PHE A 85 1.71 13.19 -14.47
CA PHE A 85 1.65 12.00 -15.31
C PHE A 85 0.43 11.99 -16.25
N VAL A 86 -0.69 12.59 -15.85
CA VAL A 86 -1.85 12.81 -16.74
C VAL A 86 -1.48 13.73 -17.89
N LEU A 87 -0.76 14.82 -17.62
CA LEU A 87 -0.31 15.75 -18.68
C LEU A 87 0.73 15.11 -19.61
N LEU A 88 1.57 14.21 -19.10
CA LEU A 88 2.59 13.53 -19.89
C LEU A 88 2.05 12.37 -20.73
N LEU A 89 1.12 11.58 -20.18
CA LEU A 89 0.67 10.30 -20.76
C LEU A 89 -0.78 10.34 -21.26
N GLY A 90 -1.53 11.41 -20.98
CA GLY A 90 -2.96 11.52 -21.28
C GLY A 90 -3.83 10.68 -20.35
N THR A 91 -5.14 10.67 -20.62
CA THR A 91 -6.14 9.94 -19.81
C THR A 91 -6.64 8.65 -20.46
N ALA A 92 -6.10 8.28 -21.62
CA ALA A 92 -6.56 7.10 -22.39
C ALA A 92 -6.12 5.75 -21.78
N SER A 93 -5.30 5.76 -20.72
CA SER A 93 -4.77 4.55 -20.08
C SER A 93 -4.75 4.68 -18.56
N ILE A 94 -4.49 3.56 -17.86
CA ILE A 94 -4.38 3.53 -16.40
C ILE A 94 -3.01 3.99 -15.87
N TRP A 95 -2.00 4.09 -16.74
CA TRP A 95 -0.61 4.34 -16.34
C TRP A 95 -0.39 5.68 -15.64
N PRO A 96 -1.07 6.79 -16.01
CA PRO A 96 -0.98 8.04 -15.27
C PRO A 96 -1.34 7.94 -13.79
N VAL A 97 -2.13 6.94 -13.42
CA VAL A 97 -2.48 6.65 -12.02
C VAL A 97 -1.54 5.62 -11.41
N ILE A 98 -1.25 4.54 -12.13
CA ILE A 98 -0.43 3.44 -11.60
C ILE A 98 0.99 3.88 -11.30
N ILE A 99 1.63 4.68 -12.17
CA ILE A 99 3.02 5.10 -11.96
C ILE A 99 3.19 5.93 -10.67
N PRO A 100 2.40 6.98 -10.40
CA PRO A 100 2.45 7.69 -9.13
C PRO A 100 2.21 6.80 -7.91
N LEU A 101 1.24 5.87 -7.99
CA LEU A 101 0.96 4.94 -6.91
C LEU A 101 2.16 4.01 -6.63
N VAL A 102 2.82 3.51 -7.67
CA VAL A 102 4.06 2.71 -7.54
C VAL A 102 5.18 3.53 -6.91
N LEU A 103 5.42 4.74 -7.42
CA LEU A 103 6.47 5.63 -6.91
C LEU A 103 6.30 5.93 -5.41
N LEU A 104 5.05 6.14 -4.96
CA LEU A 104 4.75 6.37 -3.54
C LEU A 104 4.83 5.09 -2.69
N SER A 105 4.66 3.92 -3.31
CA SER A 105 4.62 2.62 -2.64
C SER A 105 5.99 1.99 -2.44
N VAL A 106 6.93 2.25 -3.36
CA VAL A 106 8.30 1.70 -3.33
C VAL A 106 9.03 2.05 -2.04
N PRO A 107 9.09 3.31 -1.58
CA PRO A 107 9.88 3.69 -0.42
C PRO A 107 9.54 2.95 0.89
N PRO A 108 8.28 2.84 1.33
CA PRO A 108 7.97 2.11 2.57
C PRO A 108 8.40 0.65 2.52
N ILE A 109 8.24 -0.02 1.35
CA ILE A 109 8.64 -1.41 1.18
C ILE A 109 10.16 -1.52 1.17
N LEU A 110 10.84 -0.66 0.41
CA LEU A 110 12.29 -0.65 0.29
C LEU A 110 12.98 -0.45 1.63
N VAL A 111 12.57 0.58 2.37
CA VAL A 111 13.15 0.92 3.69
C VAL A 111 12.97 -0.23 4.66
N ASN A 112 11.74 -0.75 4.81
CA ASN A 112 11.48 -1.84 5.76
C ASN A 112 12.18 -3.15 5.35
N THR A 113 12.34 -3.42 4.06
CA THR A 113 13.10 -4.58 3.58
C THR A 113 14.59 -4.44 3.90
N TYR A 114 15.16 -3.28 3.62
CA TYR A 114 16.54 -2.96 3.94
C TYR A 114 16.80 -3.07 5.43
N GLU A 115 16.01 -2.39 6.27
CA GLU A 115 16.15 -2.43 7.72
C GLU A 115 15.96 -3.85 8.29
N GLY A 116 15.03 -4.62 7.70
CA GLY A 116 14.81 -6.01 8.07
C GLY A 116 16.06 -6.86 7.88
N ILE A 117 16.78 -6.71 6.78
CA ILE A 117 18.00 -7.48 6.48
C ILE A 117 19.21 -6.94 7.27
N ARG A 118 19.33 -5.62 7.41
CA ARG A 118 20.44 -5.01 8.17
C ARG A 118 20.34 -5.26 9.67
N GLY A 119 19.11 -5.32 10.19
CA GLY A 119 18.85 -5.57 11.62
C GLY A 119 18.98 -7.02 12.05
N VAL A 120 19.30 -7.96 11.15
CA VAL A 120 19.59 -9.35 11.55
C VAL A 120 20.92 -9.40 12.29
N ASP A 121 20.91 -10.14 13.40
CA ASP A 121 22.07 -10.33 14.26
C ASP A 121 23.30 -10.78 13.47
N PRO A 122 24.44 -10.07 13.58
CA PRO A 122 25.68 -10.46 12.92
C PRO A 122 26.13 -11.89 13.26
N GLU A 123 25.93 -12.35 14.51
CA GLU A 123 26.29 -13.70 14.92
C GLU A 123 25.54 -14.78 14.13
N LEU A 124 24.23 -14.52 13.84
CA LEU A 124 23.46 -15.42 12.98
C LEU A 124 24.01 -15.46 11.54
N ARG A 125 24.44 -14.33 11.03
CA ARG A 125 25.05 -14.24 9.70
C ARG A 125 26.38 -15.01 9.64
N ASP A 126 27.24 -14.82 10.64
CA ASP A 126 28.55 -15.48 10.72
C ASP A 126 28.39 -16.98 10.92
N ALA A 127 27.45 -17.41 11.77
CA ALA A 127 27.12 -18.84 11.94
C ALA A 127 26.64 -19.48 10.63
N ALA A 128 25.84 -18.77 9.83
CA ALA A 128 25.38 -19.27 8.53
C ALA A 128 26.55 -19.46 7.56
N TYR A 129 27.50 -18.52 7.52
CA TYR A 129 28.72 -18.67 6.72
C TYR A 129 29.62 -19.79 7.26
N GLY A 130 29.75 -19.91 8.60
CA GLY A 130 30.51 -20.98 9.24
C GLY A 130 29.99 -22.38 8.93
N MET A 131 28.67 -22.53 8.70
CA MET A 131 28.06 -23.77 8.23
C MET A 131 28.26 -24.03 6.71
N GLY A 132 29.04 -23.19 6.02
CA GLY A 132 29.35 -23.35 4.59
C GLY A 132 28.28 -22.82 3.63
N LEU A 133 27.29 -22.04 4.09
CA LEU A 133 26.30 -21.42 3.22
C LEU A 133 26.96 -20.33 2.36
N ARG A 134 26.62 -20.30 1.08
CA ARG A 134 27.04 -19.23 0.14
C ARG A 134 26.19 -17.98 0.35
N GLY A 135 26.65 -16.79 -0.04
CA GLY A 135 25.98 -15.51 0.18
C GLY A 135 24.50 -15.50 -0.17
N GLY A 136 24.09 -16.01 -1.35
CA GLY A 136 22.67 -16.12 -1.71
C GLY A 136 21.89 -17.09 -0.83
N GLN A 137 22.51 -18.16 -0.33
CA GLN A 137 21.88 -19.11 0.61
C GLN A 137 21.76 -18.48 2.01
N VAL A 138 22.76 -17.73 2.45
CA VAL A 138 22.69 -16.94 3.69
C VAL A 138 21.51 -15.97 3.61
N LEU A 139 21.40 -15.20 2.51
CA LEU A 139 20.30 -14.28 2.31
C LEU A 139 18.94 -14.99 2.39
N THR A 140 18.72 -16.03 1.59
CA THR A 140 17.40 -16.64 1.42
C THR A 140 17.01 -17.58 2.57
N ARG A 141 17.97 -18.30 3.18
CA ARG A 141 17.69 -19.31 4.21
C ARG A 141 17.87 -18.81 5.64
N ALA A 142 18.68 -17.78 5.86
CA ALA A 142 18.93 -17.23 7.20
C ALA A 142 18.33 -15.83 7.37
N LEU A 143 18.69 -14.87 6.50
CA LEU A 143 18.33 -13.48 6.72
C LEU A 143 16.86 -13.17 6.40
N VAL A 144 16.34 -13.60 5.23
CA VAL A 144 14.96 -13.33 4.80
C VAL A 144 13.93 -13.86 5.78
N PRO A 145 13.99 -15.10 6.29
CA PRO A 145 13.03 -15.58 7.27
C PRO A 145 12.97 -14.74 8.55
N VAL A 146 14.10 -14.22 9.02
CA VAL A 146 14.19 -13.36 10.20
C VAL A 146 13.71 -11.94 9.89
N ALA A 147 13.99 -11.43 8.70
CA ALA A 147 13.57 -10.11 8.22
C ALA A 147 12.10 -10.06 7.79
N LEU A 148 11.46 -11.21 7.55
CA LEU A 148 10.11 -11.31 6.99
C LEU A 148 9.06 -10.44 7.71
N PRO A 149 9.04 -10.33 9.06
CA PRO A 149 8.11 -9.45 9.75
C PRO A 149 8.20 -7.98 9.31
N LEU A 150 9.43 -7.45 9.12
CA LEU A 150 9.65 -6.08 8.69
C LEU A 150 9.34 -5.90 7.19
N ILE A 151 9.67 -6.89 6.36
CA ILE A 151 9.30 -6.89 4.93
C ILE A 151 7.77 -6.81 4.79
N LEU A 152 7.04 -7.66 5.52
CA LEU A 152 5.58 -7.65 5.51
C LEU A 152 5.00 -6.37 6.10
N LEU A 153 5.65 -5.78 7.10
CA LEU A 153 5.26 -4.47 7.63
C LEU A 153 5.37 -3.38 6.55
N GLY A 154 6.45 -3.36 5.79
CA GLY A 154 6.62 -2.43 4.66
C GLY A 154 5.54 -2.60 3.61
N CYS A 155 5.23 -3.83 3.22
CA CYS A 155 4.13 -4.14 2.29
C CYS A 155 2.77 -3.68 2.83
N ARG A 156 2.49 -3.92 4.11
CA ARG A 156 1.25 -3.51 4.77
C ARG A 156 1.08 -1.99 4.81
N LEU A 157 2.13 -1.25 5.21
CA LEU A 157 2.10 0.22 5.24
C LEU A 157 1.86 0.78 3.84
N SER A 158 2.55 0.23 2.84
CA SER A 158 2.37 0.59 1.44
C SER A 158 0.96 0.27 0.94
N ALA A 159 0.41 -0.90 1.27
CA ALA A 159 -0.94 -1.29 0.85
C ALA A 159 -2.01 -0.32 1.38
N ILE A 160 -1.94 0.07 2.66
CA ILE A 160 -2.87 1.04 3.25
C ILE A 160 -2.74 2.40 2.57
N GLN A 161 -1.51 2.85 2.34
CA GLN A 161 -1.24 4.10 1.64
C GLN A 161 -1.78 4.09 0.21
N VAL A 162 -1.56 3.01 -0.54
CA VAL A 162 -2.08 2.86 -1.91
C VAL A 162 -3.60 2.91 -1.93
N VAL A 163 -4.26 2.14 -1.06
CA VAL A 163 -5.73 2.15 -0.98
C VAL A 163 -6.26 3.57 -0.74
N ALA A 164 -5.71 4.28 0.23
CA ALA A 164 -6.12 5.66 0.49
C ALA A 164 -5.84 6.59 -0.71
N THR A 165 -4.69 6.44 -1.36
CA THR A 165 -4.24 7.31 -2.45
C THR A 165 -4.93 6.99 -3.78
N THR A 166 -5.38 5.75 -4.01
CA THR A 166 -6.15 5.35 -5.20
C THR A 166 -7.46 6.14 -5.34
N THR A 167 -7.98 6.71 -4.25
CA THR A 167 -9.11 7.66 -4.30
C THR A 167 -8.85 8.82 -5.28
N VAL A 168 -7.60 9.24 -5.42
CA VAL A 168 -7.19 10.34 -6.31
C VAL A 168 -7.32 9.96 -7.80
N ALA A 169 -7.35 8.65 -8.13
CA ALA A 169 -7.58 8.17 -9.51
C ALA A 169 -8.89 8.72 -10.11
N ALA A 170 -9.88 9.00 -9.28
CA ALA A 170 -11.15 9.56 -9.72
C ALA A 170 -11.02 10.92 -10.45
N TYR A 171 -9.96 11.72 -10.15
CA TYR A 171 -9.71 12.98 -10.86
C TYR A 171 -9.34 12.79 -12.34
N THR A 172 -8.87 11.62 -12.73
CA THR A 172 -8.52 11.31 -14.12
C THR A 172 -9.69 10.76 -14.94
N GLY A 173 -10.87 10.66 -14.34
CA GLY A 173 -12.04 10.04 -14.98
C GLY A 173 -12.04 8.50 -14.89
N LEU A 174 -11.00 7.89 -14.33
CA LEU A 174 -10.96 6.47 -14.02
C LEU A 174 -11.91 6.14 -12.86
N GLY A 175 -12.28 4.87 -12.75
CA GLY A 175 -13.22 4.37 -11.74
C GLY A 175 -12.68 4.37 -10.31
N GLY A 176 -13.21 3.44 -9.51
CA GLY A 176 -12.84 3.26 -8.11
C GLY A 176 -13.75 4.01 -7.15
N LEU A 177 -13.60 3.69 -5.86
CA LEU A 177 -14.44 4.27 -4.78
C LEU A 177 -14.30 5.79 -4.66
N GLY A 178 -13.18 6.35 -5.14
CA GLY A 178 -12.95 7.80 -5.15
C GLY A 178 -13.99 8.58 -5.96
N ARG A 179 -14.65 7.95 -6.95
CA ARG A 179 -15.72 8.59 -7.74
C ARG A 179 -16.87 9.10 -6.87
N TYR A 180 -17.28 8.32 -5.88
CA TYR A 180 -18.34 8.78 -4.96
C TYR A 180 -17.95 10.06 -4.22
N VAL A 181 -16.69 10.16 -3.80
CA VAL A 181 -16.19 11.32 -3.07
C VAL A 181 -16.03 12.53 -3.99
N ILE A 182 -15.32 12.36 -5.11
CA ILE A 182 -14.97 13.49 -6.00
C ILE A 182 -16.22 14.01 -6.73
N ASP A 183 -17.01 13.11 -7.31
CA ASP A 183 -18.24 13.50 -8.03
C ASP A 183 -19.30 14.04 -7.06
N GLY A 184 -19.43 13.42 -5.88
CA GLY A 184 -20.31 13.87 -4.83
C GLY A 184 -20.00 15.29 -4.34
N PHE A 185 -18.72 15.65 -4.21
CA PHE A 185 -18.32 17.04 -3.90
C PHE A 185 -18.68 18.00 -5.05
N ALA A 186 -18.46 17.60 -6.30
CA ALA A 186 -18.75 18.45 -7.45
C ALA A 186 -20.25 18.71 -7.60
N THR A 187 -21.12 17.73 -7.26
CA THR A 187 -22.57 17.82 -7.37
C THR A 187 -23.27 18.22 -6.07
N LYS A 188 -22.53 18.37 -4.96
CA LYS A 188 -23.04 18.61 -3.59
C LYS A 188 -23.92 17.47 -3.07
N ASP A 189 -23.70 16.25 -3.57
CA ASP A 189 -24.32 15.02 -3.08
C ASP A 189 -23.52 14.49 -1.86
N TYR A 190 -23.91 14.97 -0.68
CA TYR A 190 -23.21 14.61 0.57
C TYR A 190 -23.45 13.16 0.98
N ALA A 191 -24.54 12.52 0.51
CA ALA A 191 -24.78 11.10 0.75
C ALA A 191 -23.70 10.25 0.04
N SER A 192 -23.41 10.54 -1.22
CA SER A 192 -22.32 9.88 -1.96
C SER A 192 -20.94 10.17 -1.35
N VAL A 193 -20.67 11.40 -0.92
CA VAL A 193 -19.38 11.75 -0.26
C VAL A 193 -19.17 10.94 1.02
N VAL A 194 -20.19 10.90 1.90
CA VAL A 194 -20.11 10.18 3.17
C VAL A 194 -20.01 8.67 2.93
N GLY A 195 -20.90 8.12 2.11
CA GLY A 195 -20.94 6.69 1.79
C GLY A 195 -19.66 6.21 1.13
N GLY A 196 -19.15 6.94 0.14
CA GLY A 196 -17.88 6.64 -0.53
C GLY A 196 -16.69 6.71 0.43
N SER A 197 -16.63 7.70 1.30
CA SER A 197 -15.57 7.83 2.31
C SER A 197 -15.58 6.66 3.30
N VAL A 198 -16.77 6.26 3.78
CA VAL A 198 -16.91 5.09 4.66
C VAL A 198 -16.48 3.81 3.96
N LEU A 199 -16.86 3.62 2.68
CA LEU A 199 -16.40 2.45 1.91
C LEU A 199 -14.88 2.38 1.77
N ILE A 200 -14.21 3.51 1.51
CA ILE A 200 -12.75 3.56 1.43
C ILE A 200 -12.10 3.19 2.76
N VAL A 201 -12.62 3.72 3.87
CA VAL A 201 -12.12 3.39 5.21
C VAL A 201 -12.33 1.91 5.52
N LEU A 202 -13.51 1.36 5.25
CA LEU A 202 -13.80 -0.07 5.45
C LEU A 202 -12.89 -0.95 4.58
N PHE A 203 -12.68 -0.57 3.32
CA PHE A 203 -11.78 -1.29 2.44
C PHE A 203 -10.33 -1.27 2.96
N ALA A 204 -9.83 -0.11 3.40
CA ALA A 204 -8.50 0.00 4.01
C ALA A 204 -8.38 -0.86 5.29
N LEU A 205 -9.42 -0.91 6.13
CA LEU A 205 -9.45 -1.77 7.32
C LEU A 205 -9.43 -3.26 6.96
N VAL A 206 -10.16 -3.67 5.93
CA VAL A 206 -10.12 -5.06 5.44
C VAL A 206 -8.71 -5.42 4.97
N VAL A 207 -8.08 -4.57 4.15
CA VAL A 207 -6.70 -4.78 3.69
C VAL A 207 -5.73 -4.85 4.87
N GLN A 208 -5.88 -3.96 5.85
CA GLN A 208 -5.10 -3.96 7.09
C GLN A 208 -5.21 -5.28 7.86
N ILE A 209 -6.43 -5.81 8.01
CA ILE A 209 -6.69 -7.08 8.70
C ILE A 209 -6.09 -8.25 7.92
N LEU A 210 -6.25 -8.28 6.60
CA LEU A 210 -5.69 -9.33 5.74
C LEU A 210 -4.16 -9.41 5.86
N PHE A 211 -3.47 -8.25 5.82
CA PHE A 211 -2.03 -8.22 6.03
C PHE A 211 -1.62 -8.63 7.44
N ALA A 212 -2.39 -8.23 8.47
CA ALA A 212 -2.12 -8.65 9.85
C ALA A 212 -2.27 -10.16 10.03
N LEU A 213 -3.27 -10.77 9.39
CA LEU A 213 -3.47 -12.22 9.40
C LEU A 213 -2.35 -12.93 8.62
N ALA A 214 -2.02 -12.46 7.41
CA ALA A 214 -0.92 -12.99 6.62
C ALA A 214 0.41 -12.96 7.38
N GLN A 215 0.68 -11.87 8.10
CA GLN A 215 1.88 -11.74 8.94
C GLN A 215 1.89 -12.77 10.09
N ARG A 216 0.75 -13.01 10.75
CA ARG A 216 0.65 -14.03 11.81
C ARG A 216 0.91 -15.45 11.32
N VAL A 217 0.50 -15.76 10.08
CA VAL A 217 0.69 -17.08 9.48
C VAL A 217 2.11 -17.25 8.93
N ALA A 218 2.65 -16.21 8.28
CA ALA A 218 3.95 -16.27 7.62
C ALA A 218 5.15 -16.18 8.56
N VAL A 219 4.98 -15.57 9.75
CA VAL A 219 6.08 -15.37 10.70
C VAL A 219 6.09 -16.50 11.73
N SER A 220 7.24 -17.20 11.82
CA SER A 220 7.40 -18.28 12.80
C SER A 220 7.34 -17.76 14.26
N PRO A 221 6.78 -18.53 15.20
CA PRO A 221 6.65 -18.12 16.60
C PRO A 221 7.98 -17.72 17.27
N GLY A 222 9.10 -18.36 16.91
CA GLY A 222 10.42 -18.06 17.44
C GLY A 222 10.94 -16.66 17.06
N VAL A 223 10.60 -16.16 15.88
CA VAL A 223 10.97 -14.82 15.44
C VAL A 223 10.09 -13.77 16.12
N SER A 224 8.79 -14.06 16.30
CA SER A 224 7.84 -13.12 16.92
C SER A 224 8.10 -12.88 18.42
N GLN A 225 8.64 -13.87 19.14
CA GLN A 225 8.96 -13.73 20.57
C GLN A 225 10.19 -12.84 20.82
N ARG A 226 11.20 -12.88 19.95
CA ARG A 226 12.39 -12.00 20.07
C ARG A 226 12.07 -10.51 19.90
N GLN A 227 11.04 -10.17 19.13
CA GLN A 227 10.63 -8.78 18.96
C GLN A 227 9.86 -8.19 20.16
N LYS A 228 9.27 -9.04 21.03
CA LYS A 228 8.58 -8.58 22.25
C LYS A 228 9.52 -8.29 23.42
N ILE A 229 10.77 -8.70 23.36
CA ILE A 229 11.76 -8.60 24.44
C ILE A 229 12.74 -7.42 24.21
N ARG A 230 12.67 -6.76 23.08
CA ARG A 230 13.39 -5.52 22.77
C ARG A 230 12.42 -4.34 22.74
#